data_9db912da2988d051396f6700d659b52c
#
_entry.id   9db912da2988d051396f6700d659b52c
#
_cell.length_a   1.000
_cell.length_b   1.000
_cell.length_c   1.000
_cell.angle_alpha   90.00
_cell.angle_beta   90.00
_cell.angle_gamma   90.00
#
_symmetry.space_group_name_H-M   'P 1'
#
loop_
_entity.id
_entity.type
_entity.pdbx_description
1 polymer ?
#
loop_
_entity_poly.entity_id
_entity_poly.type
_entity_poly.pdbx_seq_one_letter_code
_entity_poly.pdbx_strand_id
1 'polypeptide(L)'
;MIRRPPRSTLDRSSAASDVYKRQGVATATACALLNLECIVYMGAKDIKRQALNVFRMELLGAKVIPVISGSQTLKDAINEAIRDWVSTVETTHYLIGSAIGPHPYPSIVRDFQSVIGKEAHCQIIERTNTLPHSVIACVGGGSNAIGLFSEFIDKKNVNLIGVEAGGKGINTSEHSATLVKGDIGVLHGTKTYLLQDNDGQIIETHSISAGLDYPGVGPEHSLLKDINRATYVAVNDEEALEGFNLLSQTEGIIPALEPAHAIYYASTLAPQLKNTDTIVVGLSGRGDKDIETVAALNKES
;
A
#
# COMPACT_ATOMS: atom_id res chain seq x y z
N MET A 1 15.64 -25.22 -21.19
CA MET A 1 16.60 -24.27 -21.80
C MET A 1 15.78 -23.12 -22.35
N ILE A 2 15.66 -22.00 -21.57
CA ILE A 2 14.91 -20.81 -21.99
C ILE A 2 15.86 -20.01 -22.89
N ARG A 3 15.48 -19.88 -24.17
CA ARG A 3 16.24 -19.05 -25.11
C ARG A 3 16.10 -17.58 -24.70
N ARG A 4 17.20 -16.89 -24.42
CA ARG A 4 17.23 -15.45 -24.23
C ARG A 4 16.73 -14.77 -25.52
N PRO A 5 15.81 -13.79 -25.43
CA PRO A 5 15.48 -12.97 -26.59
C PRO A 5 16.74 -12.20 -27.05
N PRO A 6 16.84 -11.83 -28.32
CA PRO A 6 17.97 -11.07 -28.85
C PRO A 6 18.09 -9.76 -28.07
N ARG A 7 19.31 -9.37 -27.71
CA ARG A 7 19.62 -8.09 -27.07
C ARG A 7 18.99 -6.97 -27.91
N SER A 8 17.98 -6.30 -27.37
CA SER A 8 17.55 -5.03 -27.92
C SER A 8 18.65 -4.02 -27.64
N THR A 9 19.04 -3.26 -28.63
CA THR A 9 20.02 -2.19 -28.53
C THR A 9 19.45 -0.93 -27.84
N LEU A 10 18.56 -1.09 -26.87
CA LEU A 10 18.16 -0.05 -25.94
C LEU A 10 19.22 -0.01 -24.83
N ASP A 11 20.27 0.75 -25.10
CA ASP A 11 21.22 1.16 -24.09
C ASP A 11 20.48 1.92 -23.00
N ARG A 12 20.40 1.29 -21.80
CA ARG A 12 20.03 1.87 -20.50
C ARG A 12 18.59 2.33 -20.37
N SER A 13 17.68 1.44 -20.02
CA SER A 13 16.50 1.84 -19.27
C SER A 13 16.74 1.56 -17.80
N SER A 14 16.65 2.60 -16.97
CA SER A 14 16.63 2.48 -15.52
C SER A 14 15.17 2.54 -15.03
N ALA A 15 14.83 1.72 -14.04
CA ALA A 15 13.55 1.80 -13.37
C ALA A 15 13.76 2.44 -12.01
N ALA A 16 13.12 3.59 -11.76
CA ALA A 16 13.02 4.18 -10.44
C ALA A 16 11.74 3.66 -9.76
N SER A 17 11.87 3.11 -8.58
CA SER A 17 10.75 2.58 -7.81
C SER A 17 10.80 3.14 -6.40
N ASP A 18 9.69 3.62 -5.94
CA ASP A 18 9.45 3.92 -4.53
C ASP A 18 8.81 2.69 -3.90
N VAL A 19 9.26 2.30 -2.71
CA VAL A 19 8.98 0.98 -2.22
C VAL A 19 8.46 0.93 -0.82
N TYR A 20 7.23 0.54 -0.77
CA TYR A 20 6.68 -0.11 0.38
C TYR A 20 6.35 -1.57 0.05
N LYS A 21 6.65 -2.45 0.97
CA LYS A 21 6.34 -3.86 1.02
C LYS A 21 7.18 -4.78 0.15
N ARG A 22 7.14 -4.76 -1.15
CA ARG A 22 7.84 -5.75 -1.98
C ARG A 22 8.09 -5.28 -3.41
N GLN A 23 7.59 -4.13 -3.75
CA GLN A 23 7.68 -3.65 -5.13
C GLN A 23 9.10 -3.42 -5.59
N GLY A 24 9.96 -2.80 -4.77
CA GLY A 24 11.35 -2.64 -5.14
C GLY A 24 12.07 -3.97 -5.30
N VAL A 25 11.79 -4.94 -4.44
CA VAL A 25 12.34 -6.30 -4.61
C VAL A 25 11.80 -6.93 -5.90
N ALA A 26 10.50 -6.78 -6.20
CA ALA A 26 9.92 -7.29 -7.44
C ALA A 26 10.48 -6.57 -8.69
N THR A 27 10.64 -5.25 -8.62
CA THR A 27 11.25 -4.44 -9.68
C THR A 27 12.71 -4.84 -9.88
N ALA A 28 13.49 -4.94 -8.81
CA ALA A 28 14.88 -5.41 -8.86
C ALA A 28 14.99 -6.82 -9.47
N THR A 29 14.05 -7.72 -9.11
CA THR A 29 14.01 -9.08 -9.69
C THR A 29 13.74 -9.03 -11.20
N ALA A 30 12.77 -8.24 -11.63
CA ALA A 30 12.46 -8.10 -13.06
C ALA A 30 13.64 -7.45 -13.83
N CYS A 31 14.24 -6.41 -13.26
CA CYS A 31 15.39 -5.75 -13.86
C CYS A 31 16.61 -6.69 -13.97
N ALA A 32 16.88 -7.48 -12.92
CA ALA A 32 17.95 -8.50 -12.96
C ALA A 32 17.68 -9.54 -14.06
N LEU A 33 16.45 -10.03 -14.18
CA LEU A 33 16.06 -11.00 -15.20
C LEU A 33 16.21 -10.45 -16.62
N LEU A 34 15.84 -9.18 -16.81
CA LEU A 34 15.85 -8.51 -18.11
C LEU A 34 17.18 -7.78 -18.41
N ASN A 35 18.16 -7.84 -17.50
CA ASN A 35 19.43 -7.14 -17.58
C ASN A 35 19.25 -5.62 -17.75
N LEU A 36 18.37 -5.03 -16.95
CA LEU A 36 18.13 -3.59 -16.88
C LEU A 36 18.78 -3.01 -15.63
N GLU A 37 19.24 -1.76 -15.73
CA GLU A 37 19.66 -1.00 -14.55
C GLU A 37 18.43 -0.68 -13.67
N CYS A 38 18.57 -0.83 -12.36
CA CYS A 38 17.51 -0.58 -11.40
C CYS A 38 18.00 0.37 -10.30
N ILE A 39 17.32 1.50 -10.16
CA ILE A 39 17.55 2.47 -9.09
C ILE A 39 16.30 2.54 -8.24
N VAL A 40 16.45 2.43 -6.92
CA VAL A 40 15.36 2.48 -5.95
C VAL A 40 15.62 3.60 -4.97
N TYR A 41 14.72 4.59 -4.90
CA TYR A 41 14.75 5.66 -3.93
C TYR A 41 13.99 5.25 -2.68
N MET A 42 14.61 5.38 -1.51
CA MET A 42 13.98 5.07 -0.22
C MET A 42 14.30 6.14 0.82
N GLY A 43 13.32 6.51 1.62
CA GLY A 43 13.55 7.36 2.77
C GLY A 43 14.54 6.72 3.77
N ALA A 44 15.45 7.51 4.32
CA ALA A 44 16.49 6.99 5.22
C ALA A 44 15.92 6.30 6.47
N LYS A 45 14.75 6.77 6.96
CA LYS A 45 14.01 6.09 8.05
C LYS A 45 13.48 4.73 7.60
N ASP A 46 12.97 4.64 6.37
CA ASP A 46 12.39 3.41 5.84
C ASP A 46 13.44 2.36 5.47
N ILE A 47 14.63 2.77 5.06
CA ILE A 47 15.78 1.87 4.88
C ILE A 47 16.05 1.06 6.15
N LYS A 48 16.02 1.72 7.31
CA LYS A 48 16.21 1.04 8.61
C LYS A 48 15.07 0.08 8.92
N ARG A 49 13.82 0.50 8.71
CA ARG A 49 12.62 -0.32 8.94
C ARG A 49 12.55 -1.54 8.01
N GLN A 50 13.19 -1.47 6.84
CA GLN A 50 13.11 -2.47 5.78
C GLN A 50 14.48 -3.03 5.34
N ALA A 51 15.43 -3.10 6.26
CA ALA A 51 16.82 -3.50 5.99
C ALA A 51 16.92 -4.82 5.21
N LEU A 52 16.06 -5.80 5.51
CA LEU A 52 16.02 -7.09 4.81
C LEU A 52 15.61 -6.93 3.32
N ASN A 53 14.70 -6.03 3.01
CA ASN A 53 14.29 -5.77 1.63
C ASN A 53 15.37 -4.98 0.88
N VAL A 54 16.05 -4.05 1.55
CA VAL A 54 17.21 -3.33 1.00
C VAL A 54 18.29 -4.32 0.59
N PHE A 55 18.67 -5.22 1.50
CA PHE A 55 19.64 -6.27 1.20
C PHE A 55 19.23 -7.14 0.00
N ARG A 56 17.95 -7.52 -0.09
CA ARG A 56 17.44 -8.29 -1.24
C ARG A 56 17.56 -7.54 -2.56
N MET A 57 17.25 -6.24 -2.57
CA MET A 57 17.37 -5.40 -3.78
C MET A 57 18.82 -5.27 -4.23
N GLU A 58 19.74 -5.01 -3.30
CA GLU A 58 21.17 -4.92 -3.57
C GLU A 58 21.74 -6.25 -4.08
N LEU A 59 21.31 -7.38 -3.47
CA LEU A 59 21.70 -8.72 -3.93
C LEU A 59 21.24 -9.00 -5.37
N LEU A 60 20.11 -8.42 -5.79
CA LEU A 60 19.58 -8.50 -7.16
C LEU A 60 20.23 -7.49 -8.12
N GLY A 61 21.21 -6.71 -7.65
CA GLY A 61 21.95 -5.75 -8.45
C GLY A 61 21.30 -4.37 -8.55
N ALA A 62 20.23 -4.09 -7.81
CA ALA A 62 19.64 -2.77 -7.77
C ALA A 62 20.45 -1.83 -6.87
N LYS A 63 20.49 -0.54 -7.25
CA LYS A 63 21.11 0.52 -6.45
C LYS A 63 20.03 1.17 -5.59
N VAL A 64 20.15 1.07 -4.27
CA VAL A 64 19.25 1.76 -3.32
C VAL A 64 19.85 3.10 -2.94
N ILE A 65 19.11 4.18 -3.18
CA ILE A 65 19.53 5.55 -2.88
C ILE A 65 18.76 6.06 -1.67
N PRO A 66 19.45 6.36 -0.54
CA PRO A 66 18.82 6.93 0.63
C PRO A 66 18.41 8.38 0.40
N VAL A 67 17.15 8.71 0.67
CA VAL A 67 16.65 10.08 0.67
C VAL A 67 16.67 10.62 2.09
N ILE A 68 17.52 11.63 2.31
CA ILE A 68 17.77 12.24 3.62
C ILE A 68 17.09 13.61 3.78
N SER A 69 16.42 14.10 2.74
CA SER A 69 15.66 15.35 2.75
C SER A 69 14.25 15.14 3.35
N GLY A 70 13.66 16.20 3.87
CA GLY A 70 12.30 16.22 4.39
C GLY A 70 12.08 15.26 5.57
N SER A 71 10.94 14.57 5.58
CA SER A 71 10.59 13.57 6.61
C SER A 71 11.41 12.29 6.52
N GLN A 72 12.17 12.08 5.45
CA GLN A 72 12.96 10.88 5.17
C GLN A 72 12.12 9.60 5.05
N THR A 73 10.88 9.76 4.57
CA THR A 73 9.89 8.70 4.37
C THR A 73 9.49 8.59 2.89
N LEU A 74 8.47 7.80 2.58
CA LEU A 74 7.96 7.55 1.22
C LEU A 74 7.71 8.82 0.41
N LYS A 75 7.07 9.82 1.01
CA LYS A 75 6.74 11.07 0.30
C LYS A 75 7.97 11.69 -0.35
N ASP A 76 9.07 11.77 0.39
CA ASP A 76 10.31 12.37 -0.11
C ASP A 76 11.03 11.46 -1.11
N ALA A 77 10.95 10.14 -0.91
CA ALA A 77 11.45 9.16 -1.87
C ALA A 77 10.74 9.28 -3.23
N ILE A 78 9.42 9.43 -3.25
CA ILE A 78 8.65 9.68 -4.48
C ILE A 78 9.08 10.98 -5.15
N ASN A 79 9.26 12.07 -4.39
CA ASN A 79 9.71 13.34 -4.93
C ASN A 79 11.08 13.21 -5.62
N GLU A 80 12.03 12.51 -5.01
CA GLU A 80 13.36 12.30 -5.62
C GLU A 80 13.28 11.40 -6.86
N ALA A 81 12.50 10.32 -6.81
CA ALA A 81 12.30 9.44 -7.95
C ALA A 81 11.67 10.18 -9.15
N ILE A 82 10.66 11.00 -8.91
CA ILE A 82 10.04 11.83 -9.96
C ILE A 82 11.05 12.85 -10.51
N ARG A 83 11.85 13.48 -9.65
CA ARG A 83 12.86 14.48 -10.06
C ARG A 83 13.93 13.86 -10.95
N ASP A 84 14.44 12.68 -10.58
CA ASP A 84 15.40 11.94 -11.39
C ASP A 84 14.78 11.51 -12.73
N TRP A 85 13.58 10.93 -12.69
CA TRP A 85 12.88 10.50 -13.89
C TRP A 85 12.62 11.65 -14.89
N VAL A 86 12.18 12.80 -14.42
CA VAL A 86 11.93 13.97 -15.29
C VAL A 86 13.24 14.42 -15.99
N SER A 87 14.37 14.31 -15.31
CA SER A 87 15.67 14.66 -15.89
C SER A 87 16.21 13.62 -16.87
N THR A 88 15.72 12.37 -16.81
CA THR A 88 16.21 11.23 -17.60
C THR A 88 15.09 10.52 -18.38
N VAL A 89 13.98 11.20 -18.65
CA VAL A 89 12.73 10.62 -19.18
C VAL A 89 12.91 9.85 -20.50
N GLU A 90 13.86 10.22 -21.34
CA GLU A 90 14.12 9.54 -22.62
C GLU A 90 14.73 8.14 -22.45
N THR A 91 15.40 7.88 -21.34
CA THR A 91 16.14 6.64 -21.11
C THR A 91 15.67 5.88 -19.86
N THR A 92 14.81 6.49 -19.06
CA THR A 92 14.37 5.95 -17.77
C THR A 92 12.86 5.78 -17.75
N HIS A 93 12.39 4.62 -17.30
CA HIS A 93 11.00 4.36 -17.02
C HIS A 93 10.76 4.48 -15.52
N TYR A 94 9.82 5.37 -15.13
CA TYR A 94 9.40 5.50 -13.74
C TYR A 94 8.36 4.42 -13.40
N LEU A 95 8.62 3.68 -12.34
CA LEU A 95 7.75 2.62 -11.86
C LEU A 95 7.23 3.02 -10.46
N ILE A 96 6.03 3.59 -10.45
CA ILE A 96 5.38 3.99 -9.19
C ILE A 96 4.82 2.77 -8.46
N GLY A 97 5.07 2.72 -7.17
CA GLY A 97 4.78 1.56 -6.35
C GLY A 97 3.34 1.44 -5.85
N SER A 98 2.45 2.39 -6.13
CA SER A 98 1.08 2.39 -5.64
C SER A 98 0.11 3.00 -6.64
N ALA A 99 -1.21 2.97 -6.35
CA ALA A 99 -2.26 3.53 -7.19
C ALA A 99 -2.39 5.07 -7.03
N ILE A 100 -1.26 5.76 -6.89
CA ILE A 100 -1.13 7.20 -6.70
C ILE A 100 -0.48 7.85 -7.92
N GLY A 101 -0.32 9.16 -7.89
CA GLY A 101 0.31 9.91 -8.98
C GLY A 101 -0.66 10.24 -10.12
N PRO A 102 -0.17 10.88 -11.20
CA PRO A 102 -0.99 11.33 -12.30
C PRO A 102 -1.44 10.16 -13.19
N HIS A 103 -2.44 10.41 -14.02
CA HIS A 103 -2.78 9.47 -15.10
C HIS A 103 -1.55 9.25 -16.00
N PRO A 104 -1.25 8.00 -16.42
CA PRO A 104 -2.09 6.79 -16.31
C PRO A 104 -1.75 5.86 -15.13
N TYR A 105 -0.86 6.25 -14.22
CA TYR A 105 -0.35 5.35 -13.18
C TYR A 105 -1.44 4.70 -12.31
N PRO A 106 -2.44 5.43 -11.77
CA PRO A 106 -3.49 4.80 -10.97
C PRO A 106 -4.24 3.70 -11.73
N SER A 107 -4.56 3.94 -12.99
CA SER A 107 -5.26 2.97 -13.84
C SER A 107 -4.39 1.75 -14.14
N ILE A 108 -3.10 1.93 -14.46
CA ILE A 108 -2.16 0.84 -14.70
C ILE A 108 -2.07 -0.05 -13.47
N VAL A 109 -1.87 0.56 -12.29
CA VAL A 109 -1.74 -0.18 -11.04
C VAL A 109 -3.04 -0.91 -10.69
N ARG A 110 -4.20 -0.24 -10.79
CA ARG A 110 -5.50 -0.90 -10.61
C ARG A 110 -5.65 -2.11 -11.52
N ASP A 111 -5.38 -1.95 -12.80
CA ASP A 111 -5.61 -3.01 -13.79
C ASP A 111 -4.75 -4.24 -13.52
N PHE A 112 -3.48 -4.05 -13.17
CA PHE A 112 -2.61 -5.16 -12.75
C PHE A 112 -3.03 -5.77 -11.41
N GLN A 113 -3.46 -4.97 -10.44
CA GLN A 113 -3.92 -5.46 -9.14
C GLN A 113 -5.33 -6.07 -9.19
N SER A 114 -6.11 -5.82 -10.24
CA SER A 114 -7.50 -6.30 -10.38
C SER A 114 -7.63 -7.82 -10.37
N VAL A 115 -6.55 -8.56 -10.65
CA VAL A 115 -6.53 -10.02 -10.52
C VAL A 115 -6.93 -10.47 -9.11
N ILE A 116 -6.58 -9.71 -8.07
CA ILE A 116 -6.95 -9.99 -6.68
C ILE A 116 -8.47 -9.99 -6.53
N GLY A 117 -9.15 -8.97 -7.04
CA GLY A 117 -10.60 -8.84 -6.98
C GLY A 117 -11.31 -9.91 -7.79
N LYS A 118 -10.83 -10.20 -9.01
CA LYS A 118 -11.39 -11.23 -9.89
C LYS A 118 -11.33 -12.62 -9.27
N GLU A 119 -10.16 -13.00 -8.74
CA GLU A 119 -10.00 -14.30 -8.07
C GLU A 119 -10.82 -14.38 -6.79
N ALA A 120 -10.81 -13.33 -5.95
CA ALA A 120 -11.61 -13.28 -4.73
C ALA A 120 -13.11 -13.42 -5.03
N HIS A 121 -13.62 -12.75 -6.08
CA HIS A 121 -15.01 -12.86 -6.49
C HIS A 121 -15.36 -14.28 -6.93
N CYS A 122 -14.56 -14.88 -7.82
CA CYS A 122 -14.79 -16.24 -8.27
C CYS A 122 -14.78 -17.23 -7.10
N GLN A 123 -13.78 -17.15 -6.23
CA GLN A 123 -13.61 -18.05 -5.10
C GLN A 123 -14.71 -17.92 -4.06
N ILE A 124 -15.20 -16.71 -3.77
CA ILE A 124 -16.27 -16.53 -2.79
C ILE A 124 -17.60 -17.07 -3.33
N ILE A 125 -17.91 -16.83 -4.61
CA ILE A 125 -19.11 -17.39 -5.24
C ILE A 125 -19.04 -18.93 -5.27
N GLU A 126 -17.90 -19.50 -5.63
CA GLU A 126 -17.71 -20.95 -5.65
C GLU A 126 -17.93 -21.59 -4.26
N ARG A 127 -17.48 -20.92 -3.20
CA ARG A 127 -17.57 -21.42 -1.81
C ARG A 127 -18.93 -21.22 -1.16
N THR A 128 -19.60 -20.11 -1.44
CA THR A 128 -20.81 -19.69 -0.69
C THR A 128 -22.05 -19.55 -1.55
N ASN A 129 -21.89 -19.60 -2.88
CA ASN A 129 -22.92 -19.32 -3.87
C ASN A 129 -23.59 -17.93 -3.71
N THR A 130 -22.95 -17.01 -2.99
CA THR A 130 -23.45 -15.65 -2.72
C THR A 130 -22.32 -14.63 -2.79
N LEU A 131 -22.67 -13.37 -3.02
CA LEU A 131 -21.75 -12.25 -2.85
C LEU A 131 -21.44 -12.01 -1.38
N PRO A 132 -20.25 -11.52 -1.01
CA PRO A 132 -19.94 -11.18 0.35
C PRO A 132 -20.77 -9.97 0.81
N HIS A 133 -21.04 -9.90 2.12
CA HIS A 133 -21.64 -8.71 2.72
C HIS A 133 -20.67 -7.51 2.64
N SER A 134 -19.40 -7.76 2.95
CA SER A 134 -18.38 -6.71 2.96
C SER A 134 -17.05 -7.21 2.37
N VAL A 135 -16.36 -6.30 1.71
CA VAL A 135 -14.96 -6.46 1.24
C VAL A 135 -14.12 -5.39 1.93
N ILE A 136 -13.13 -5.84 2.71
CA ILE A 136 -12.32 -4.98 3.58
C ILE A 136 -10.86 -5.05 3.17
N ALA A 137 -10.19 -3.91 3.07
CA ALA A 137 -8.75 -3.86 2.81
C ALA A 137 -8.10 -2.66 3.48
N CYS A 138 -6.83 -2.78 3.87
CA CYS A 138 -6.06 -1.65 4.38
C CYS A 138 -5.72 -0.67 3.25
N VAL A 139 -5.70 0.62 3.58
CA VAL A 139 -5.46 1.72 2.63
C VAL A 139 -4.36 2.64 3.13
N GLY A 140 -3.23 2.65 2.40
CA GLY A 140 -2.24 3.71 2.42
C GLY A 140 -2.33 4.43 1.07
N GLY A 141 -1.42 4.19 0.11
CA GLY A 141 -1.62 4.62 -1.29
C GLY A 141 -2.79 3.91 -1.99
N GLY A 142 -3.22 2.75 -1.49
CA GLY A 142 -4.47 2.08 -1.84
C GLY A 142 -4.39 1.05 -2.97
N SER A 143 -3.20 0.65 -3.43
CA SER A 143 -3.10 -0.28 -4.58
C SER A 143 -3.73 -1.65 -4.32
N ASN A 144 -3.49 -2.24 -3.15
CA ASN A 144 -4.09 -3.53 -2.79
C ASN A 144 -5.62 -3.43 -2.69
N ALA A 145 -6.11 -2.36 -2.09
CA ALA A 145 -7.52 -2.14 -1.87
C ALA A 145 -8.26 -1.89 -3.19
N ILE A 146 -7.74 -1.03 -4.08
CA ILE A 146 -8.39 -0.77 -5.37
C ILE A 146 -8.38 -2.03 -6.25
N GLY A 147 -7.32 -2.84 -6.20
CA GLY A 147 -7.27 -4.12 -6.89
C GLY A 147 -8.35 -5.09 -6.41
N LEU A 148 -8.52 -5.21 -5.09
CA LEU A 148 -9.58 -6.04 -4.51
C LEU A 148 -10.98 -5.47 -4.78
N PHE A 149 -11.16 -4.15 -4.63
CA PHE A 149 -12.46 -3.49 -4.79
C PHE A 149 -12.95 -3.46 -6.24
N SER A 150 -12.04 -3.42 -7.22
CA SER A 150 -12.34 -3.22 -8.63
C SER A 150 -13.45 -4.13 -9.15
N GLU A 151 -13.45 -5.40 -8.75
CA GLU A 151 -14.45 -6.38 -9.17
C GLU A 151 -15.81 -6.20 -8.45
N PHE A 152 -15.82 -5.49 -7.33
CA PHE A 152 -17.03 -5.30 -6.52
C PHE A 152 -17.62 -3.90 -6.61
N ILE A 153 -16.99 -2.95 -7.33
CA ILE A 153 -17.48 -1.56 -7.44
C ILE A 153 -18.91 -1.50 -7.96
N ASP A 154 -19.25 -2.26 -8.97
CA ASP A 154 -20.58 -2.27 -9.57
C ASP A 154 -21.61 -3.12 -8.78
N LYS A 155 -21.17 -3.90 -7.82
CA LYS A 155 -22.02 -4.78 -6.99
C LYS A 155 -22.54 -4.01 -5.79
N LYS A 156 -23.64 -3.25 -5.96
CA LYS A 156 -24.18 -2.30 -4.97
C LYS A 156 -24.52 -2.91 -3.60
N ASN A 157 -24.78 -4.24 -3.56
CA ASN A 157 -25.11 -4.97 -2.34
C ASN A 157 -23.86 -5.37 -1.53
N VAL A 158 -22.66 -5.11 -2.04
CA VAL A 158 -21.40 -5.38 -1.36
C VAL A 158 -20.86 -4.08 -0.76
N ASN A 159 -20.62 -4.07 0.53
CA ASN A 159 -19.99 -2.93 1.21
C ASN A 159 -18.47 -2.96 0.97
N LEU A 160 -17.92 -1.86 0.46
CA LEU A 160 -16.48 -1.67 0.31
C LEU A 160 -15.96 -0.84 1.47
N ILE A 161 -15.01 -1.37 2.22
CA ILE A 161 -14.49 -0.73 3.43
C ILE A 161 -12.97 -0.64 3.35
N GLY A 162 -12.46 0.58 3.27
CA GLY A 162 -11.04 0.88 3.34
C GLY A 162 -10.64 1.21 4.79
N VAL A 163 -9.58 0.59 5.27
CA VAL A 163 -9.10 0.79 6.64
C VAL A 163 -7.76 1.51 6.60
N GLU A 164 -7.72 2.74 7.11
CA GLU A 164 -6.54 3.59 7.18
C GLU A 164 -5.86 3.48 8.56
N ALA A 165 -4.58 3.89 8.63
CA ALA A 165 -3.86 3.91 9.89
C ALA A 165 -4.24 5.13 10.73
N GLY A 166 -4.89 4.88 11.84
CA GLY A 166 -5.23 5.86 12.85
C GLY A 166 -4.06 6.29 13.75
N GLY A 167 -2.90 5.64 13.63
CA GLY A 167 -1.70 5.96 14.37
C GLY A 167 -1.93 5.97 15.88
N LYS A 168 -1.51 7.02 16.55
CA LYS A 168 -1.79 7.23 17.99
C LYS A 168 -3.19 7.79 18.25
N GLY A 169 -4.05 7.81 17.24
CA GLY A 169 -5.43 8.29 17.32
C GLY A 169 -5.72 9.42 16.34
N ILE A 170 -6.86 9.35 15.65
CA ILE A 170 -7.28 10.30 14.62
C ILE A 170 -7.55 11.74 15.11
N ASN A 171 -7.57 11.97 16.42
CA ASN A 171 -7.70 13.29 17.02
C ASN A 171 -6.35 13.87 17.44
N THR A 172 -5.25 13.17 17.21
CA THR A 172 -3.88 13.64 17.35
C THR A 172 -3.34 14.10 15.99
N SER A 173 -2.12 14.62 15.96
CA SER A 173 -1.39 14.89 14.71
C SER A 173 -0.63 13.65 14.19
N GLU A 174 -0.61 12.56 14.96
CA GLU A 174 0.19 11.36 14.67
C GLU A 174 -0.68 10.23 14.10
N HIS A 175 -1.17 10.41 12.87
CA HIS A 175 -1.95 9.40 12.11
C HIS A 175 -1.69 9.53 10.61
N SER A 176 -2.19 8.58 9.82
CA SER A 176 -2.14 8.57 8.34
C SER A 176 -3.53 8.36 7.72
N ALA A 177 -4.59 8.74 8.44
CA ALA A 177 -5.97 8.55 8.03
C ALA A 177 -6.42 9.65 7.06
N THR A 178 -5.95 9.59 5.82
CA THR A 178 -6.10 10.63 4.79
C THR A 178 -7.55 10.80 4.34
N LEU A 179 -8.27 9.73 4.10
CA LEU A 179 -9.68 9.79 3.67
C LEU A 179 -10.63 10.10 4.83
N VAL A 180 -10.27 9.72 6.06
CA VAL A 180 -11.08 10.01 7.25
C VAL A 180 -10.94 11.45 7.70
N LYS A 181 -9.74 12.04 7.64
CA LYS A 181 -9.41 13.35 8.24
C LYS A 181 -8.84 14.39 7.29
N GLY A 182 -8.35 14.00 6.12
CA GLY A 182 -7.69 14.91 5.19
C GLY A 182 -8.66 15.72 4.34
N ASP A 183 -8.10 16.71 3.67
CA ASP A 183 -8.77 17.62 2.76
C ASP A 183 -8.31 17.41 1.31
N ILE A 184 -9.06 17.97 0.36
CA ILE A 184 -8.72 17.89 -1.06
C ILE A 184 -7.53 18.78 -1.36
N GLY A 185 -6.52 18.22 -2.02
CA GLY A 185 -5.35 18.95 -2.47
C GLY A 185 -4.64 18.27 -3.64
N VAL A 186 -3.39 18.65 -3.90
CA VAL A 186 -2.57 18.09 -4.98
C VAL A 186 -1.25 17.57 -4.41
N LEU A 187 -0.95 16.30 -4.64
CA LEU A 187 0.31 15.67 -4.25
C LEU A 187 0.79 14.75 -5.38
N HIS A 188 2.10 14.75 -5.66
CA HIS A 188 2.70 13.89 -6.70
C HIS A 188 1.98 13.95 -8.06
N GLY A 189 1.51 15.16 -8.46
CA GLY A 189 0.86 15.39 -9.75
C GLY A 189 -0.59 14.89 -9.84
N THR A 190 -1.25 14.58 -8.74
CA THR A 190 -2.66 14.18 -8.73
C THR A 190 -3.48 14.94 -7.70
N LYS A 191 -4.75 15.22 -8.05
CA LYS A 191 -5.74 15.76 -7.12
C LYS A 191 -6.32 14.60 -6.31
N THR A 192 -6.24 14.69 -4.98
CA THR A 192 -6.67 13.64 -4.06
C THR A 192 -6.95 14.21 -2.67
N TYR A 193 -7.34 13.37 -1.72
CA TYR A 193 -7.34 13.74 -0.30
C TYR A 193 -5.93 13.70 0.26
N LEU A 194 -5.59 14.67 1.08
CA LEU A 194 -4.26 14.84 1.71
C LEU A 194 -4.40 15.19 3.19
N LEU A 195 -3.38 14.83 3.95
CA LEU A 195 -3.14 15.41 5.28
C LEU A 195 -2.28 16.67 5.08
N GLN A 196 -2.90 17.83 5.21
CA GLN A 196 -2.27 19.14 5.02
C GLN A 196 -2.78 20.14 6.06
N ASP A 197 -1.96 21.15 6.34
CA ASP A 197 -2.33 22.27 7.19
C ASP A 197 -3.14 23.33 6.43
N ASN A 198 -3.52 24.41 7.11
CA ASN A 198 -4.30 25.51 6.54
C ASN A 198 -3.56 26.27 5.42
N ASP A 199 -2.24 26.18 5.38
CA ASP A 199 -1.39 26.78 4.36
C ASP A 199 -1.12 25.81 3.19
N GLY A 200 -1.71 24.62 3.21
CA GLY A 200 -1.55 23.58 2.20
C GLY A 200 -0.23 22.81 2.30
N GLN A 201 0.48 22.93 3.43
CA GLN A 201 1.71 22.16 3.65
C GLN A 201 1.36 20.75 4.12
N ILE A 202 2.05 19.77 3.57
CA ILE A 202 1.84 18.36 3.94
C ILE A 202 2.28 18.12 5.38
N ILE A 203 1.36 17.61 6.20
CA ILE A 203 1.62 17.23 7.58
C ILE A 203 2.40 15.91 7.61
N GLU A 204 3.38 15.79 8.52
CA GLU A 204 4.06 14.52 8.76
C GLU A 204 3.06 13.50 9.33
N THR A 205 3.11 12.30 8.78
CA THR A 205 2.24 11.20 9.16
C THR A 205 2.92 10.26 10.15
N HIS A 206 2.11 9.45 10.82
CA HIS A 206 2.58 8.39 11.70
C HIS A 206 1.76 7.12 11.54
N SER A 207 2.43 5.99 11.49
CA SER A 207 1.87 4.64 11.61
C SER A 207 2.97 3.67 12.04
N ILE A 208 2.64 2.68 12.87
CA ILE A 208 3.53 1.54 13.14
C ILE A 208 3.79 0.74 11.85
N SER A 209 2.88 0.81 10.90
CA SER A 209 2.98 0.17 9.60
C SER A 209 3.59 1.12 8.58
N ALA A 210 4.82 0.84 8.14
CA ALA A 210 5.49 1.65 7.12
C ALA A 210 4.69 1.76 5.81
N GLY A 211 3.93 0.73 5.45
CA GLY A 211 3.13 0.72 4.21
C GLY A 211 1.84 1.53 4.28
N LEU A 212 1.45 2.04 5.44
CA LEU A 212 0.31 2.94 5.61
C LEU A 212 0.73 4.37 6.00
N ASP A 213 2.02 4.59 6.22
CA ASP A 213 2.60 5.88 6.62
C ASP A 213 2.78 6.79 5.39
N TYR A 214 1.67 7.35 4.90
CA TYR A 214 1.65 8.20 3.71
C TYR A 214 0.54 9.26 3.81
N PRO A 215 0.82 10.54 3.51
CA PRO A 215 -0.11 11.66 3.73
C PRO A 215 -1.14 11.84 2.60
N GLY A 216 -1.23 10.94 1.66
CA GLY A 216 -2.14 11.00 0.53
C GLY A 216 -2.74 9.63 0.21
N VAL A 217 -3.55 9.56 -0.84
CA VAL A 217 -4.21 8.33 -1.28
C VAL A 217 -4.39 8.32 -2.80
N GLY A 218 -4.66 7.17 -3.37
CA GLY A 218 -5.00 7.04 -4.79
C GLY A 218 -6.26 7.82 -5.16
N PRO A 219 -6.29 8.52 -6.32
CA PRO A 219 -7.43 9.33 -6.73
C PRO A 219 -8.71 8.52 -6.92
N GLU A 220 -8.63 7.26 -7.25
CA GLU A 220 -9.81 6.39 -7.36
C GLU A 220 -10.47 6.15 -6.00
N HIS A 221 -9.70 6.02 -4.91
CA HIS A 221 -10.25 5.95 -3.56
C HIS A 221 -10.95 7.26 -3.16
N SER A 222 -10.37 8.41 -3.55
CA SER A 222 -11.01 9.71 -3.37
C SER A 222 -12.36 9.77 -4.07
N LEU A 223 -12.43 9.32 -5.33
CA LEU A 223 -13.68 9.23 -6.08
C LEU A 223 -14.69 8.29 -5.39
N LEU A 224 -14.25 7.09 -4.96
CA LEU A 224 -15.14 6.12 -4.30
C LEU A 224 -15.72 6.67 -2.99
N LYS A 225 -14.96 7.50 -2.26
CA LYS A 225 -15.46 8.24 -1.10
C LYS A 225 -16.49 9.28 -1.52
N ASP A 226 -16.18 10.15 -2.48
CA ASP A 226 -17.02 11.26 -2.90
C ASP A 226 -18.40 10.81 -3.41
N ILE A 227 -18.44 9.69 -4.14
CA ILE A 227 -19.69 9.10 -4.63
C ILE A 227 -20.35 8.13 -3.61
N ASN A 228 -19.84 8.07 -2.39
CA ASN A 228 -20.32 7.19 -1.31
C ASN A 228 -20.36 5.70 -1.73
N ARG A 229 -19.44 5.26 -2.59
CA ARG A 229 -19.35 3.85 -2.98
C ARG A 229 -18.54 3.01 -2.02
N ALA A 230 -17.55 3.59 -1.38
CA ALA A 230 -16.76 2.95 -0.34
C ALA A 230 -16.77 3.80 0.94
N THR A 231 -16.73 3.14 2.08
CA THR A 231 -16.58 3.74 3.40
C THR A 231 -15.14 3.60 3.84
N TYR A 232 -14.61 4.65 4.47
CA TYR A 232 -13.26 4.63 5.01
C TYR A 232 -13.30 4.85 6.51
N VAL A 233 -12.53 4.02 7.21
CA VAL A 233 -12.43 4.01 8.67
C VAL A 233 -10.96 4.00 9.07
N ALA A 234 -10.67 4.37 10.31
CA ALA A 234 -9.31 4.36 10.83
C ALA A 234 -9.22 3.37 12.00
N VAL A 235 -8.08 2.68 12.07
CA VAL A 235 -7.70 1.76 13.15
C VAL A 235 -6.37 2.24 13.70
N ASN A 236 -6.25 2.40 15.02
CA ASN A 236 -5.03 2.89 15.65
C ASN A 236 -3.95 1.80 15.80
N ASP A 237 -2.78 2.19 16.28
CA ASP A 237 -1.62 1.32 16.38
C ASP A 237 -1.86 0.14 17.34
N GLU A 238 -2.51 0.37 18.48
CA GLU A 238 -2.84 -0.66 19.47
C GLU A 238 -3.85 -1.67 18.90
N GLU A 239 -4.91 -1.18 18.29
CA GLU A 239 -5.93 -1.98 17.61
C GLU A 239 -5.34 -2.81 16.45
N ALA A 240 -4.38 -2.25 15.72
CA ALA A 240 -3.67 -3.00 14.67
C ALA A 240 -2.82 -4.14 15.24
N LEU A 241 -2.18 -3.95 16.40
CA LEU A 241 -1.45 -5.01 17.10
C LEU A 241 -2.39 -6.10 17.61
N GLU A 242 -3.58 -5.73 18.09
CA GLU A 242 -4.61 -6.72 18.45
C GLU A 242 -5.03 -7.55 17.23
N GLY A 243 -5.26 -6.93 16.07
CA GLY A 243 -5.55 -7.62 14.82
C GLY A 243 -4.43 -8.54 14.34
N PHE A 244 -3.16 -8.11 14.51
CA PHE A 244 -1.99 -8.93 14.24
C PHE A 244 -1.95 -10.18 15.11
N ASN A 245 -2.11 -10.00 16.43
CA ASN A 245 -2.10 -11.09 17.39
C ASN A 245 -3.30 -12.05 17.19
N LEU A 246 -4.48 -11.48 16.95
CA LEU A 246 -5.71 -12.26 16.71
C LEU A 246 -5.49 -13.26 15.56
N LEU A 247 -5.11 -12.80 14.38
CA LEU A 247 -4.93 -13.69 13.22
C LEU A 247 -3.82 -14.71 13.45
N SER A 248 -2.73 -14.28 14.10
CA SER A 248 -1.61 -15.17 14.41
C SER A 248 -2.00 -16.30 15.35
N GLN A 249 -2.81 -16.01 16.37
CA GLN A 249 -3.18 -16.98 17.40
C GLN A 249 -4.35 -17.89 16.99
N THR A 250 -5.29 -17.36 16.19
CA THR A 250 -6.48 -18.14 15.80
C THR A 250 -6.27 -18.96 14.54
N GLU A 251 -5.51 -18.42 13.56
CA GLU A 251 -5.34 -19.07 12.25
C GLU A 251 -3.91 -19.53 11.95
N GLY A 252 -2.95 -19.22 12.83
CA GLY A 252 -1.54 -19.52 12.59
C GLY A 252 -0.93 -18.71 11.42
N ILE A 253 -1.56 -17.62 11.04
CA ILE A 253 -1.11 -16.74 9.95
C ILE A 253 -0.56 -15.45 10.56
N ILE A 254 0.72 -15.20 10.37
CA ILE A 254 1.37 -13.95 10.80
C ILE A 254 1.19 -12.91 9.71
N PRO A 255 0.26 -11.93 9.85
CA PRO A 255 0.03 -10.90 8.84
C PRO A 255 1.12 -9.83 8.88
N ALA A 256 1.27 -9.04 7.82
CA ALA A 256 1.96 -7.77 7.93
C ALA A 256 1.12 -6.78 8.77
N LEU A 257 1.77 -5.76 9.36
CA LEU A 257 1.07 -4.75 10.17
C LEU A 257 0.01 -3.99 9.36
N GLU A 258 0.22 -3.84 8.04
CA GLU A 258 -0.74 -3.20 7.17
C GLU A 258 -2.12 -3.91 7.16
N PRO A 259 -2.23 -5.18 6.74
CA PRO A 259 -3.53 -5.87 6.76
C PRO A 259 -4.02 -6.18 8.17
N ALA A 260 -3.19 -6.11 9.21
CA ALA A 260 -3.62 -6.26 10.59
C ALA A 260 -4.69 -5.21 10.98
N HIS A 261 -4.59 -3.97 10.45
CA HIS A 261 -5.64 -2.96 10.59
C HIS A 261 -7.00 -3.45 10.03
N ALA A 262 -6.97 -4.06 8.84
CA ALA A 262 -8.18 -4.61 8.23
C ALA A 262 -8.75 -5.82 9.00
N ILE A 263 -7.88 -6.67 9.55
CA ILE A 263 -8.28 -7.82 10.39
C ILE A 263 -8.96 -7.33 11.67
N TYR A 264 -8.36 -6.35 12.37
CA TYR A 264 -9.00 -5.77 13.56
C TYR A 264 -10.40 -5.24 13.25
N TYR A 265 -10.53 -4.41 12.22
CA TYR A 265 -11.84 -3.89 11.84
C TYR A 265 -12.83 -4.99 11.46
N ALA A 266 -12.39 -6.02 10.75
CA ALA A 266 -13.23 -7.17 10.43
C ALA A 266 -13.73 -7.89 11.68
N SER A 267 -12.89 -8.04 12.71
CA SER A 267 -13.26 -8.68 13.98
C SER A 267 -14.30 -7.87 14.76
N THR A 268 -14.27 -6.54 14.67
CA THR A 268 -15.28 -5.67 15.31
C THR A 268 -16.59 -5.62 14.52
N LEU A 269 -16.54 -5.79 13.20
CA LEU A 269 -17.71 -5.82 12.34
C LEU A 269 -18.45 -7.16 12.40
N ALA A 270 -17.72 -8.27 12.41
CA ALA A 270 -18.31 -9.62 12.32
C ALA A 270 -19.41 -9.91 13.35
N PRO A 271 -19.28 -9.55 14.64
CA PRO A 271 -20.35 -9.79 15.64
C PRO A 271 -21.66 -9.03 15.37
N GLN A 272 -21.62 -8.02 14.51
CA GLN A 272 -22.79 -7.19 14.16
C GLN A 272 -23.56 -7.76 12.96
N LEU A 273 -23.01 -8.76 12.29
CA LEU A 273 -23.58 -9.36 11.10
C LEU A 273 -24.32 -10.67 11.40
N LYS A 274 -25.09 -11.13 10.43
CA LYS A 274 -25.75 -12.43 10.52
C LYS A 274 -24.73 -13.56 10.31
N ASN A 275 -24.95 -14.71 10.91
CA ASN A 275 -24.10 -15.89 10.75
C ASN A 275 -24.02 -16.41 9.28
N THR A 276 -24.93 -15.95 8.41
CA THR A 276 -24.95 -16.26 6.98
C THR A 276 -24.15 -15.27 6.14
N ASP A 277 -23.77 -14.13 6.71
CA ASP A 277 -23.05 -13.09 6.01
C ASP A 277 -21.57 -13.44 5.95
N THR A 278 -20.95 -13.10 4.85
CA THR A 278 -19.52 -13.38 4.60
C THR A 278 -18.75 -12.08 4.47
N ILE A 279 -17.58 -12.02 5.07
CA ILE A 279 -16.62 -10.93 4.92
C ILE A 279 -15.42 -11.43 4.13
N VAL A 280 -14.99 -10.68 3.13
CA VAL A 280 -13.72 -10.89 2.42
C VAL A 280 -12.72 -9.85 2.91
N VAL A 281 -11.58 -10.29 3.45
CA VAL A 281 -10.52 -9.40 3.92
C VAL A 281 -9.27 -9.55 3.06
N GLY A 282 -8.77 -8.45 2.53
CA GLY A 282 -7.54 -8.42 1.75
C GLY A 282 -6.30 -8.59 2.65
N LEU A 283 -5.73 -9.79 2.70
CA LEU A 283 -4.49 -10.07 3.43
C LEU A 283 -3.29 -9.74 2.54
N SER A 284 -2.92 -8.47 2.46
CA SER A 284 -1.98 -7.93 1.48
C SER A 284 -0.50 -8.15 1.77
N GLY A 285 -0.14 -8.84 2.86
CA GLY A 285 1.26 -9.11 3.19
C GLY A 285 1.45 -10.03 4.39
N ARG A 286 2.64 -10.66 4.44
CA ARG A 286 3.10 -11.49 5.58
C ARG A 286 3.93 -10.63 6.53
N GLY A 287 3.90 -11.02 7.81
CA GLY A 287 4.54 -10.30 8.91
C GLY A 287 6.03 -10.56 9.14
N ASP A 288 6.70 -11.36 8.30
CA ASP A 288 8.13 -11.68 8.50
C ASP A 288 9.01 -10.42 8.69
N LYS A 289 8.66 -9.33 8.01
CA LYS A 289 9.37 -8.04 8.12
C LYS A 289 9.06 -7.27 9.40
N ASP A 290 7.93 -7.57 10.06
CA ASP A 290 7.38 -6.78 11.16
C ASP A 290 7.62 -7.43 12.53
N ILE A 291 8.14 -8.67 12.57
CA ILE A 291 8.34 -9.44 13.81
C ILE A 291 9.21 -8.68 14.81
N GLU A 292 10.31 -8.08 14.35
CA GLU A 292 11.20 -7.32 15.23
C GLU A 292 10.51 -6.08 15.81
N THR A 293 9.73 -5.37 15.00
CA THR A 293 8.93 -4.21 15.42
C THR A 293 7.89 -4.61 16.44
N VAL A 294 7.12 -5.67 16.17
CA VAL A 294 6.10 -6.18 17.10
C VAL A 294 6.72 -6.69 18.40
N ALA A 295 7.88 -7.38 18.32
CA ALA A 295 8.58 -7.86 19.50
C ALA A 295 9.13 -6.71 20.38
N ALA A 296 9.51 -5.59 19.78
CA ALA A 296 9.93 -4.39 20.53
C ALA A 296 8.73 -3.74 21.24
N LEU A 297 7.62 -3.54 20.54
CA LEU A 297 6.40 -2.96 21.11
C LEU A 297 5.79 -3.79 22.24
N ASN A 298 5.81 -5.13 22.13
CA ASN A 298 5.33 -6.03 23.18
C ASN A 298 6.22 -6.05 24.44
N LYS A 299 7.43 -5.49 24.40
CA LYS A 299 8.30 -5.38 25.59
C LYS A 299 8.11 -4.06 26.35
N GLU A 300 7.52 -3.07 25.68
CA GLU A 300 7.25 -1.74 26.26
C GLU A 300 5.85 -1.65 26.90
N SER A 301 4.98 -2.63 26.57
CA SER A 301 3.66 -2.81 27.18
C SER A 301 3.70 -3.81 28.34
#